data_a0129c78f7f6290bc4e1edb5bdfed99d
#
_entry.id   a0129c78f7f6290bc4e1edb5bdfed99d
#
_cell.length_a   1.000
_cell.length_b   1.000
_cell.length_c   1.000
_cell.angle_alpha   90.00
_cell.angle_beta   90.00
_cell.angle_gamma   90.00
#
_symmetry.space_group_name_H-M   'P 1'
#
loop_
_entity.id
_entity.type
_entity.pdbx_description
1 polymer ?
#
loop_
_entity_poly.entity_id
_entity_poly.type
_entity_poly.pdbx_seq_one_letter_code
_entity_poly.pdbx_strand_id
1 'polypeptide(L)'
;DDVESRGLGDVYKRQIYDLYDIIDTILLKHSYIDMIGIATPGIVKDEKQLKEPTDGRTIDIKADFEDKYGIDVFVYNNANAAVVGFSLEHPEYDNIIFHSQPFGFGVGGQGIISNGKVIRGKNGIAGEIRYFIRRMQLSDDVHKLAWTQHGAVELVTKSLLPTISLIGPEAVVISSPMTPDMDEVKNVLSSFIDKEFLPEFYYIKEASSYMLSGITKLCVDFIEEE
;
A
#
# COMPACT_ATOMS: atom_id res chain seq x y z
N ASP A 1 -18.58 -17.83 8.98
CA ASP A 1 -18.54 -16.79 7.92
C ASP A 1 -19.20 -15.48 8.34
N ASP A 2 -20.30 -15.51 9.11
CA ASP A 2 -21.06 -14.29 9.45
C ASP A 2 -20.50 -13.53 10.68
N VAL A 3 -19.75 -14.19 11.55
CA VAL A 3 -19.17 -13.60 12.77
C VAL A 3 -17.86 -12.88 12.47
N GLU A 4 -17.04 -13.40 11.57
CA GLU A 4 -15.79 -12.76 11.15
C GLU A 4 -16.04 -11.47 10.34
N SER A 5 -17.05 -11.47 9.46
CA SER A 5 -17.40 -10.29 8.68
C SER A 5 -17.95 -9.14 9.53
N ARG A 6 -18.69 -9.46 10.61
CA ARG A 6 -19.19 -8.46 11.59
C ARG A 6 -18.04 -7.87 12.41
N GLY A 7 -17.08 -8.69 12.84
CA GLY A 7 -15.93 -8.22 13.62
C GLY A 7 -15.03 -7.26 12.83
N LEU A 8 -14.79 -7.52 11.54
CA LEU A 8 -13.96 -6.66 10.67
C LEU A 8 -14.64 -5.33 10.36
N GLY A 9 -15.96 -5.32 10.15
CA GLY A 9 -16.71 -4.07 9.96
C GLY A 9 -16.69 -3.15 11.18
N ASP A 10 -16.67 -3.71 12.37
CA ASP A 10 -16.57 -2.95 13.62
C ASP A 10 -15.14 -2.43 13.87
N VAL A 11 -14.11 -3.18 13.47
CA VAL A 11 -12.70 -2.75 13.52
C VAL A 11 -12.48 -1.54 12.59
N TYR A 12 -13.02 -1.58 11.38
CA TYR A 12 -12.91 -0.47 10.43
C TYR A 12 -13.63 0.80 10.93
N LYS A 13 -14.85 0.67 11.46
CA LYS A 13 -15.57 1.79 12.09
C LYS A 13 -14.75 2.39 13.22
N ARG A 14 -14.13 1.57 14.05
CA ARG A 14 -13.29 2.03 15.15
C ARG A 14 -12.08 2.80 14.63
N GLN A 15 -11.44 2.34 13.55
CA GLN A 15 -10.33 3.06 12.93
C GLN A 15 -10.74 4.44 12.40
N ILE A 16 -11.94 4.58 11.83
CA ILE A 16 -12.46 5.90 11.40
C ILE A 16 -12.72 6.81 12.62
N TYR A 17 -13.28 6.30 13.71
CA TYR A 17 -13.47 7.10 14.93
C TYR A 17 -12.14 7.54 15.55
N ASP A 18 -11.15 6.64 15.60
CA ASP A 18 -9.80 6.97 16.06
C ASP A 18 -9.17 8.08 15.18
N LEU A 19 -9.45 8.07 13.87
CA LEU A 19 -8.97 9.10 12.96
C LEU A 19 -9.66 10.45 13.19
N TYR A 20 -10.95 10.47 13.49
CA TYR A 20 -11.64 11.71 13.89
C TYR A 20 -11.02 12.31 15.16
N ASP A 21 -10.77 11.52 16.18
CA ASP A 21 -10.16 11.99 17.44
C ASP A 21 -8.76 12.57 17.21
N ILE A 22 -7.98 11.97 16.31
CA ILE A 22 -6.66 12.48 15.94
C ILE A 22 -6.79 13.84 15.23
N ILE A 23 -7.66 13.95 14.23
CA ILE A 23 -7.86 15.18 13.46
C ILE A 23 -8.40 16.27 14.37
N ASP A 24 -9.40 15.99 15.21
CA ASP A 24 -9.96 16.95 16.18
C ASP A 24 -8.84 17.49 17.08
N THR A 25 -7.92 16.62 17.54
CA THR A 25 -6.78 17.03 18.37
C THR A 25 -5.77 17.92 17.61
N ILE A 26 -5.55 17.64 16.32
CA ILE A 26 -4.65 18.45 15.47
C ILE A 26 -5.27 19.82 15.22
N LEU A 27 -6.55 19.89 14.87
CA LEU A 27 -7.27 21.14 14.59
C LEU A 27 -7.36 22.06 15.80
N LEU A 28 -7.39 21.51 17.02
CA LEU A 28 -7.30 22.33 18.25
C LEU A 28 -5.95 23.06 18.40
N LYS A 29 -4.89 22.52 17.81
CA LYS A 29 -3.53 23.05 17.91
C LYS A 29 -3.13 23.93 16.72
N HIS A 30 -3.73 23.67 15.56
CA HIS A 30 -3.38 24.30 14.29
C HIS A 30 -4.65 24.91 13.67
N SER A 31 -4.72 26.24 13.64
CA SER A 31 -5.91 26.98 13.15
C SER A 31 -5.97 27.13 11.62
N TYR A 32 -4.88 26.79 10.93
CA TYR A 32 -4.79 26.88 9.47
C TYR A 32 -4.32 25.53 8.92
N ILE A 33 -5.25 24.79 8.34
CA ILE A 33 -5.00 23.55 7.63
C ILE A 33 -5.75 23.66 6.31
N ASP A 34 -5.01 23.61 5.21
CA ASP A 34 -5.57 23.76 3.86
C ASP A 34 -6.12 22.43 3.34
N MET A 35 -5.53 21.30 3.76
CA MET A 35 -5.90 19.97 3.27
C MET A 35 -5.62 18.87 4.29
N ILE A 36 -6.46 17.83 4.28
CA ILE A 36 -6.25 16.58 5.04
C ILE A 36 -5.91 15.46 4.08
N GLY A 37 -4.68 14.94 4.13
CA GLY A 37 -4.25 13.77 3.38
C GLY A 37 -4.47 12.48 4.15
N ILE A 38 -5.19 11.52 3.56
CA ILE A 38 -5.47 10.20 4.17
C ILE A 38 -4.87 9.08 3.31
N ALA A 39 -3.87 8.39 3.84
CA ALA A 39 -3.33 7.17 3.22
C ALA A 39 -4.02 5.95 3.84
N THR A 40 -4.74 5.15 3.02
CA THR A 40 -5.55 4.02 3.49
C THR A 40 -5.26 2.73 2.70
N PRO A 41 -5.34 1.55 3.32
CA PRO A 41 -5.32 0.29 2.58
C PRO A 41 -6.60 0.11 1.76
N GLY A 42 -6.50 -0.64 0.65
CA GLY A 42 -7.61 -0.92 -0.26
C GLY A 42 -7.61 -0.08 -1.53
N ILE A 43 -8.61 -0.29 -2.37
CA ILE A 43 -8.71 0.38 -3.68
C ILE A 43 -9.32 1.76 -3.49
N VAL A 44 -8.53 2.79 -3.73
CA VAL A 44 -9.00 4.18 -3.72
C VAL A 44 -9.33 4.63 -5.14
N LYS A 45 -10.60 4.95 -5.34
CA LYS A 45 -11.12 5.45 -6.62
C LYS A 45 -11.31 6.97 -6.56
N ASP A 46 -10.79 7.66 -7.57
CA ASP A 46 -10.99 9.11 -7.79
C ASP A 46 -10.61 9.97 -6.56
N GLU A 47 -9.56 9.58 -5.80
CA GLU A 47 -9.04 10.22 -4.59
C GLU A 47 -10.08 10.47 -3.47
N LYS A 48 -11.16 9.71 -3.47
CA LYS A 48 -12.28 9.92 -2.55
C LYS A 48 -12.95 8.66 -2.02
N GLN A 49 -13.18 7.68 -2.89
CA GLN A 49 -13.93 6.48 -2.54
C GLN A 49 -13.00 5.31 -2.24
N LEU A 50 -13.14 4.73 -1.07
CA LEU A 50 -12.47 3.50 -0.69
C LEU A 50 -13.37 2.30 -0.95
N LYS A 51 -12.88 1.34 -1.74
CA LYS A 51 -13.45 0.01 -1.79
C LYS A 51 -12.76 -0.87 -0.76
N GLU A 52 -13.52 -1.25 0.25
CA GLU A 52 -13.06 -2.09 1.36
C GLU A 52 -12.57 -3.46 0.85
N PRO A 53 -11.36 -3.91 1.26
CA PRO A 53 -10.80 -5.18 0.80
C PRO A 53 -11.56 -6.42 1.26
N THR A 54 -12.23 -6.35 2.41
CA THR A 54 -12.82 -7.50 3.09
C THR A 54 -14.23 -7.81 2.63
N ASP A 55 -15.11 -6.81 2.59
CA ASP A 55 -16.53 -6.98 2.25
C ASP A 55 -16.96 -6.31 0.93
N GLY A 56 -16.04 -5.57 0.29
CA GLY A 56 -16.26 -4.91 -0.99
C GLY A 56 -17.19 -3.70 -0.95
N ARG A 57 -17.56 -3.21 0.24
CA ARG A 57 -18.33 -1.96 0.38
C ARG A 57 -17.51 -0.79 -0.16
N THR A 58 -18.23 0.20 -0.70
CA THR A 58 -17.63 1.47 -1.10
C THR A 58 -18.03 2.53 -0.07
N ILE A 59 -17.03 3.25 0.45
CA ILE A 59 -17.20 4.31 1.44
C ILE A 59 -16.65 5.58 0.82
N ASP A 60 -17.38 6.67 0.90
CA ASP A 60 -16.93 7.98 0.47
C ASP A 60 -16.25 8.71 1.63
N ILE A 61 -14.99 8.34 1.89
CA ILE A 61 -14.20 8.93 2.99
C ILE A 61 -14.05 10.44 2.79
N LYS A 62 -13.84 10.90 1.55
CA LYS A 62 -13.68 12.31 1.26
C LYS A 62 -14.91 13.09 1.73
N ALA A 63 -16.10 12.71 1.28
CA ALA A 63 -17.34 13.39 1.63
C ALA A 63 -17.58 13.40 3.15
N ASP A 64 -17.39 12.26 3.82
CA ASP A 64 -17.61 12.14 5.27
C ASP A 64 -16.73 13.09 6.09
N PHE A 65 -15.47 13.29 5.66
CA PHE A 65 -14.52 14.16 6.36
C PHE A 65 -14.69 15.64 5.97
N GLU A 66 -14.93 15.94 4.69
CA GLU A 66 -15.20 17.31 4.23
C GLU A 66 -16.48 17.88 4.87
N ASP A 67 -17.54 17.08 4.95
CA ASP A 67 -18.79 17.48 5.60
C ASP A 67 -18.59 17.78 7.09
N LYS A 68 -17.71 17.06 7.78
CA LYS A 68 -17.44 17.28 9.19
C LYS A 68 -16.54 18.50 9.44
N TYR A 69 -15.49 18.68 8.64
CA TYR A 69 -14.41 19.61 8.94
C TYR A 69 -14.44 20.89 8.09
N GLY A 70 -15.08 20.88 6.93
CA GLY A 70 -15.05 21.98 5.98
C GLY A 70 -13.64 22.25 5.41
N ILE A 71 -12.81 21.22 5.38
CA ILE A 71 -11.42 21.24 4.88
C ILE A 71 -11.34 20.24 3.75
N ASP A 72 -10.63 20.57 2.66
CA ASP A 72 -10.42 19.65 1.54
C ASP A 72 -9.73 18.36 1.97
N VAL A 73 -10.22 17.24 1.47
CA VAL A 73 -9.70 15.91 1.81
C VAL A 73 -9.19 15.19 0.57
N PHE A 74 -7.97 14.68 0.66
CA PHE A 74 -7.31 13.89 -0.36
C PHE A 74 -7.09 12.48 0.15
N VAL A 75 -7.72 11.49 -0.50
CA VAL A 75 -7.62 10.07 -0.10
C VAL A 75 -6.77 9.30 -1.10
N TYR A 76 -5.78 8.57 -0.61
CA TYR A 76 -4.88 7.82 -1.46
C TYR A 76 -4.59 6.41 -0.94
N ASN A 77 -4.20 5.50 -1.84
CA ASN A 77 -3.79 4.16 -1.41
C ASN A 77 -2.44 4.22 -0.69
N ASN A 78 -2.33 3.52 0.44
CA ASN A 78 -1.15 3.56 1.31
C ASN A 78 0.14 3.04 0.65
N ALA A 79 0.07 1.99 -0.19
CA ALA A 79 1.23 1.48 -0.90
C ALA A 79 1.70 2.46 -2.00
N ASN A 80 0.74 3.13 -2.67
CA ASN A 80 1.06 4.18 -3.62
C ASN A 80 1.66 5.42 -2.93
N ALA A 81 1.16 5.82 -1.76
CA ALA A 81 1.79 6.89 -0.98
C ALA A 81 3.22 6.49 -0.55
N ALA A 82 3.40 5.23 -0.10
CA ALA A 82 4.71 4.74 0.33
C ALA A 82 5.74 4.72 -0.82
N VAL A 83 5.35 4.30 -2.03
CA VAL A 83 6.28 4.31 -3.17
C VAL A 83 6.67 5.73 -3.58
N VAL A 84 5.75 6.70 -3.50
CA VAL A 84 6.06 8.12 -3.71
C VAL A 84 7.04 8.61 -2.65
N GLY A 85 6.80 8.32 -1.38
CA GLY A 85 7.73 8.70 -0.31
C GLY A 85 9.13 8.10 -0.50
N PHE A 86 9.23 6.84 -0.90
CA PHE A 86 10.52 6.21 -1.20
C PHE A 86 11.23 6.89 -2.38
N SER A 87 10.51 7.24 -3.43
CA SER A 87 11.09 7.91 -4.60
C SER A 87 11.64 9.31 -4.32
N LEU A 88 11.14 9.99 -3.27
CA LEU A 88 11.69 11.29 -2.85
C LEU A 88 13.11 11.16 -2.27
N GLU A 89 13.41 10.04 -1.62
CA GLU A 89 14.72 9.75 -1.05
C GLU A 89 15.66 9.09 -2.08
N HIS A 90 15.08 8.51 -3.14
CA HIS A 90 15.79 7.76 -4.19
C HIS A 90 15.42 8.28 -5.60
N PRO A 91 15.76 9.54 -5.91
CA PRO A 91 15.44 10.17 -7.20
C PRO A 91 16.21 9.57 -8.39
N GLU A 92 17.17 8.70 -8.13
CA GLU A 92 17.93 7.95 -9.16
C GLU A 92 17.12 6.87 -9.86
N TYR A 93 15.96 6.43 -9.28
CA TYR A 93 15.14 5.37 -9.85
C TYR A 93 13.86 5.92 -10.49
N ASP A 94 13.64 5.56 -11.75
CA ASP A 94 12.40 5.88 -12.50
C ASP A 94 11.34 4.77 -12.40
N ASN A 95 11.76 3.53 -12.08
CA ASN A 95 10.87 2.36 -12.00
C ASN A 95 11.04 1.67 -10.65
N ILE A 96 10.02 1.76 -9.79
CA ILE A 96 10.07 1.29 -8.40
C ILE A 96 8.82 0.46 -8.10
N ILE A 97 9.00 -0.64 -7.38
CA ILE A 97 7.92 -1.39 -6.75
C ILE A 97 8.07 -1.30 -5.23
N PHE A 98 7.03 -0.83 -4.55
CA PHE A 98 6.92 -0.88 -3.11
C PHE A 98 5.92 -1.96 -2.73
N HIS A 99 6.41 -3.10 -2.22
CA HIS A 99 5.59 -4.24 -1.81
C HIS A 99 5.39 -4.22 -0.29
N SER A 100 4.14 -4.08 0.13
CA SER A 100 3.75 -4.19 1.54
C SER A 100 3.23 -5.60 1.81
N GLN A 101 3.90 -6.35 2.68
CA GLN A 101 3.48 -7.69 3.12
C GLN A 101 3.04 -7.64 4.57
N PRO A 102 1.73 -7.61 4.85
CA PRO A 102 1.23 -7.58 6.23
C PRO A 102 1.46 -8.91 6.94
N PHE A 103 1.60 -8.85 8.25
CA PHE A 103 1.69 -10.03 9.10
C PHE A 103 0.28 -10.56 9.42
N GLY A 104 0.04 -11.85 9.17
CA GLY A 104 -1.21 -12.51 9.54
C GLY A 104 -2.45 -12.17 8.69
N PHE A 105 -2.37 -11.22 7.76
CA PHE A 105 -3.51 -10.73 6.99
C PHE A 105 -3.54 -11.17 5.51
N GLY A 106 -2.75 -12.17 5.16
CA GLY A 106 -2.73 -12.71 3.80
C GLY A 106 -1.82 -11.94 2.85
N VAL A 107 -2.32 -11.62 1.65
CA VAL A 107 -1.53 -10.98 0.58
C VAL A 107 -1.51 -9.47 0.76
N GLY A 108 -0.33 -8.90 0.60
CA GLY A 108 -0.13 -7.46 0.61
C GLY A 108 -0.58 -6.75 -0.66
N GLY A 109 -0.27 -5.46 -0.73
CA GLY A 109 -0.45 -4.60 -1.89
C GLY A 109 0.87 -4.08 -2.42
N GLN A 110 0.84 -3.50 -3.62
CA GLN A 110 1.99 -2.88 -4.23
C GLN A 110 1.68 -1.45 -4.66
N GLY A 111 2.60 -0.52 -4.38
CA GLY A 111 2.70 0.77 -5.05
C GLY A 111 3.72 0.64 -6.17
N ILE A 112 3.41 1.19 -7.34
CA ILE A 112 4.25 1.05 -8.52
C ILE A 112 4.50 2.42 -9.13
N ILE A 113 5.77 2.77 -9.31
CA ILE A 113 6.20 3.87 -10.16
C ILE A 113 6.80 3.30 -11.43
N SER A 114 6.43 3.85 -12.58
CA SER A 114 7.07 3.56 -13.86
C SER A 114 7.26 4.84 -14.66
N ASN A 115 8.49 5.04 -15.14
CA ASN A 115 8.92 6.29 -15.79
C ASN A 115 8.60 7.53 -14.92
N GLY A 116 8.92 7.46 -13.63
CA GLY A 116 8.71 8.53 -12.66
C GLY A 116 7.25 8.80 -12.27
N LYS A 117 6.29 7.99 -12.73
CA LYS A 117 4.85 8.19 -12.47
C LYS A 117 4.21 7.01 -11.78
N VAL A 118 3.34 7.30 -10.80
CA VAL A 118 2.56 6.25 -10.12
C VAL A 118 1.58 5.59 -11.10
N ILE A 119 1.61 4.27 -11.16
CA ILE A 119 0.63 3.48 -11.90
C ILE A 119 -0.58 3.22 -11.01
N ARG A 120 -1.70 3.84 -11.32
CA ARG A 120 -2.96 3.65 -10.57
C ARG A 120 -3.90 2.65 -11.24
N GLY A 121 -3.81 2.53 -12.56
CA GLY A 121 -4.70 1.69 -13.34
C GLY A 121 -6.15 2.19 -13.33
N LYS A 122 -7.06 1.38 -13.89
CA LYS A 122 -8.49 1.71 -13.92
C LYS A 122 -9.07 1.69 -12.50
N ASN A 123 -9.62 2.81 -12.05
CA ASN A 123 -10.25 2.97 -10.73
C ASN A 123 -9.32 2.59 -9.55
N GLY A 124 -8.00 2.81 -9.67
CA GLY A 124 -7.04 2.56 -8.60
C GLY A 124 -6.68 1.09 -8.37
N ILE A 125 -6.92 0.17 -9.33
CA ILE A 125 -6.73 -1.27 -9.13
C ILE A 125 -5.27 -1.74 -9.26
N ALA A 126 -4.38 -0.92 -9.83
CA ALA A 126 -2.99 -1.33 -10.00
C ALA A 126 -2.34 -1.63 -8.63
N GLY A 127 -1.52 -2.66 -8.57
CA GLY A 127 -0.87 -3.10 -7.33
C GLY A 127 -1.71 -4.01 -6.42
N GLU A 128 -2.98 -4.27 -6.75
CA GLU A 128 -3.83 -5.19 -6.01
C GLU A 128 -3.50 -6.67 -6.32
N ILE A 129 -2.29 -7.05 -5.97
CA ILE A 129 -1.69 -8.36 -6.31
C ILE A 129 -2.48 -9.56 -5.76
N ARG A 130 -3.34 -9.35 -4.76
CA ARG A 130 -4.20 -10.39 -4.18
C ARG A 130 -5.10 -11.09 -5.20
N TYR A 131 -5.52 -10.38 -6.25
CA TYR A 131 -6.33 -10.99 -7.32
C TYR A 131 -5.55 -12.01 -8.13
N PHE A 132 -4.25 -11.82 -8.24
CA PHE A 132 -3.34 -12.75 -8.90
C PHE A 132 -2.96 -13.91 -7.96
N ILE A 133 -2.50 -13.62 -6.75
CA ILE A 133 -2.01 -14.62 -5.78
C ILE A 133 -3.10 -15.65 -5.43
N ARG A 134 -4.36 -15.24 -5.29
CA ARG A 134 -5.49 -16.16 -5.03
C ARG A 134 -5.69 -17.22 -6.11
N ARG A 135 -5.08 -17.08 -7.29
CA ARG A 135 -5.15 -18.04 -8.40
C ARG A 135 -3.86 -18.84 -8.59
N MET A 136 -2.82 -18.49 -7.85
CA MET A 136 -1.58 -19.26 -7.86
C MET A 136 -1.67 -20.48 -6.96
N GLN A 137 -0.89 -21.49 -7.30
CA GLN A 137 -0.66 -22.63 -6.41
C GLN A 137 0.29 -22.18 -5.30
N LEU A 138 -0.16 -22.24 -4.06
CA LEU A 138 0.61 -21.97 -2.85
C LEU A 138 0.89 -23.30 -2.12
N SER A 139 1.92 -23.33 -1.29
CA SER A 139 2.28 -24.51 -0.50
C SER A 139 1.29 -24.77 0.65
N ASP A 140 0.62 -23.74 1.14
CA ASP A 140 -0.45 -23.81 2.16
C ASP A 140 -1.45 -22.65 1.96
N ASP A 141 -2.42 -22.56 2.85
CA ASP A 141 -3.37 -21.45 2.89
C ASP A 141 -2.66 -20.10 3.11
N VAL A 142 -3.11 -19.06 2.39
CA VAL A 142 -2.53 -17.71 2.43
C VAL A 142 -2.41 -17.17 3.86
N HIS A 143 -3.43 -17.39 4.68
CA HIS A 143 -3.39 -16.88 6.07
C HIS A 143 -2.33 -17.61 6.89
N LYS A 144 -2.17 -18.93 6.73
CA LYS A 144 -1.12 -19.67 7.42
C LYS A 144 0.28 -19.22 6.97
N LEU A 145 0.48 -19.04 5.66
CA LEU A 145 1.75 -18.54 5.12
C LEU A 145 2.09 -17.16 5.69
N ALA A 146 1.12 -16.27 5.81
CA ALA A 146 1.33 -14.92 6.34
C ALA A 146 1.74 -14.86 7.82
N TRP A 147 1.68 -15.98 8.56
CA TRP A 147 2.11 -16.08 9.95
C TRP A 147 3.54 -16.64 10.14
N THR A 148 4.22 -17.00 9.06
CA THR A 148 5.55 -17.62 9.16
C THR A 148 6.56 -16.89 8.27
N GLN A 149 7.83 -16.87 8.71
CA GLN A 149 8.91 -16.26 7.93
C GLN A 149 9.08 -16.94 6.57
N HIS A 150 9.07 -18.27 6.55
CA HIS A 150 9.16 -19.04 5.29
C HIS A 150 7.95 -18.80 4.39
N GLY A 151 6.74 -18.77 4.94
CA GLY A 151 5.55 -18.42 4.16
C GLY A 151 5.57 -16.99 3.63
N ALA A 152 6.15 -16.04 4.39
CA ALA A 152 6.35 -14.67 3.90
C ALA A 152 7.28 -14.64 2.69
N VAL A 153 8.35 -15.46 2.65
CA VAL A 153 9.22 -15.59 1.48
C VAL A 153 8.41 -16.07 0.26
N GLU A 154 7.58 -17.09 0.41
CA GLU A 154 6.73 -17.59 -0.68
C GLU A 154 5.76 -16.51 -1.18
N LEU A 155 5.05 -15.84 -0.27
CA LEU A 155 4.07 -14.80 -0.64
C LEU A 155 4.75 -13.61 -1.33
N VAL A 156 5.88 -13.15 -0.81
CA VAL A 156 6.66 -12.04 -1.37
C VAL A 156 7.19 -12.40 -2.76
N THR A 157 7.84 -13.55 -2.92
CA THR A 157 8.42 -13.96 -4.20
C THR A 157 7.37 -14.17 -5.29
N LYS A 158 6.25 -14.83 -4.95
CA LYS A 158 5.13 -15.01 -5.88
C LYS A 158 4.41 -13.70 -6.22
N SER A 159 4.42 -12.74 -5.31
CA SER A 159 3.86 -11.40 -5.57
C SER A 159 4.77 -10.55 -6.45
N LEU A 160 6.09 -10.67 -6.28
CA LEU A 160 7.06 -9.86 -7.01
C LEU A 160 7.38 -10.40 -8.41
N LEU A 161 7.40 -11.70 -8.60
CA LEU A 161 7.77 -12.32 -9.87
C LEU A 161 7.01 -11.74 -11.08
N PRO A 162 5.65 -11.66 -11.06
CA PRO A 162 4.91 -11.09 -12.19
C PRO A 162 5.17 -9.60 -12.37
N THR A 163 5.28 -8.84 -11.29
CA THR A 163 5.47 -7.38 -11.38
C THR A 163 6.87 -7.01 -11.82
N ILE A 164 7.90 -7.71 -11.36
CA ILE A 164 9.27 -7.54 -11.89
C ILE A 164 9.30 -7.82 -13.39
N SER A 165 8.67 -8.92 -13.83
CA SER A 165 8.67 -9.31 -15.25
C SER A 165 7.90 -8.34 -16.15
N LEU A 166 6.89 -7.65 -15.63
CA LEU A 166 6.03 -6.73 -16.40
C LEU A 166 6.53 -5.27 -16.38
N ILE A 167 7.13 -4.85 -15.28
CA ILE A 167 7.52 -3.45 -15.06
C ILE A 167 9.02 -3.25 -15.31
N GLY A 168 9.86 -4.26 -15.03
CA GLY A 168 11.32 -4.13 -15.07
C GLY A 168 11.83 -3.06 -14.09
N PRO A 169 11.51 -3.15 -12.78
CA PRO A 169 11.89 -2.11 -11.83
C PRO A 169 13.39 -2.08 -11.60
N GLU A 170 13.92 -0.90 -11.32
CA GLU A 170 15.30 -0.68 -10.88
C GLU A 170 15.45 -0.98 -9.39
N ALA A 171 14.40 -0.67 -8.61
CA ALA A 171 14.35 -0.92 -7.17
C ALA A 171 13.05 -1.62 -6.75
N VAL A 172 13.16 -2.53 -5.79
CA VAL A 172 12.04 -3.17 -5.09
C VAL A 172 12.20 -2.97 -3.60
N VAL A 173 11.22 -2.32 -2.99
CA VAL A 173 11.13 -2.16 -1.53
C VAL A 173 10.16 -3.19 -0.98
N ILE A 174 10.59 -3.96 0.00
CA ILE A 174 9.76 -4.91 0.73
C ILE A 174 9.54 -4.37 2.14
N SER A 175 8.30 -4.02 2.44
CA SER A 175 7.88 -3.60 3.78
C SER A 175 7.10 -4.72 4.46
N SER A 176 7.63 -5.23 5.57
CA SER A 176 6.97 -6.27 6.35
C SER A 176 7.42 -6.20 7.82
N PRO A 177 6.50 -6.30 8.79
CA PRO A 177 6.87 -6.42 10.20
C PRO A 177 7.56 -7.76 10.51
N MET A 178 7.30 -8.79 9.68
CA MET A 178 8.03 -10.05 9.70
C MET A 178 9.11 -10.00 8.63
N THR A 179 10.37 -9.97 9.06
CA THR A 179 11.52 -9.98 8.15
C THR A 179 11.54 -11.26 7.34
N PRO A 180 11.22 -11.27 6.03
CA PRO A 180 11.49 -12.43 5.21
C PRO A 180 13.01 -12.62 5.11
N ASP A 181 13.44 -13.86 4.89
CA ASP A 181 14.84 -14.11 4.55
C ASP A 181 15.14 -13.52 3.17
N MET A 182 15.84 -12.38 3.14
CA MET A 182 16.10 -11.66 1.90
C MET A 182 17.03 -12.41 0.95
N ASP A 183 17.92 -13.23 1.49
CA ASP A 183 18.79 -14.08 0.67
C ASP A 183 17.97 -15.20 0.04
N GLU A 184 17.03 -15.79 0.78
CA GLU A 184 16.09 -16.78 0.24
C GLU A 184 15.17 -16.14 -0.82
N VAL A 185 14.62 -14.94 -0.60
CA VAL A 185 13.83 -14.18 -1.58
C VAL A 185 14.62 -13.99 -2.89
N LYS A 186 15.86 -13.51 -2.81
CA LYS A 186 16.73 -13.31 -3.98
C LYS A 186 17.07 -14.63 -4.68
N ASN A 187 17.35 -15.68 -3.92
CA ASN A 187 17.66 -17.01 -4.47
C ASN A 187 16.45 -17.60 -5.21
N VAL A 188 15.24 -17.48 -4.65
CA VAL A 188 14.02 -17.95 -5.32
C VAL A 188 13.78 -17.16 -6.59
N LEU A 189 13.83 -15.82 -6.54
CA LEU A 189 13.63 -14.99 -7.74
C LEU A 189 14.68 -15.26 -8.82
N SER A 190 15.96 -15.48 -8.44
CA SER A 190 17.04 -15.80 -9.39
C SER A 190 16.92 -17.19 -10.04
N SER A 191 16.04 -18.05 -9.55
CA SER A 191 15.72 -19.31 -10.21
C SER A 191 14.75 -19.13 -11.41
N PHE A 192 14.10 -17.97 -11.52
CA PHE A 192 13.15 -17.63 -12.58
C PHE A 192 13.61 -16.48 -13.47
N ILE A 193 14.41 -15.57 -12.93
CA ILE A 193 14.88 -14.35 -13.61
C ILE A 193 16.40 -14.34 -13.54
N ASP A 194 17.08 -14.12 -14.66
CA ASP A 194 18.53 -14.01 -14.69
C ASP A 194 19.00 -12.87 -13.78
N LYS A 195 20.09 -13.09 -13.05
CA LYS A 195 20.56 -12.17 -12.00
C LYS A 195 20.81 -10.74 -12.48
N GLU A 196 21.17 -10.56 -13.74
CA GLU A 196 21.40 -9.25 -14.34
C GLU A 196 20.13 -8.40 -14.51
N PHE A 197 18.94 -9.03 -14.45
CA PHE A 197 17.64 -8.36 -14.54
C PHE A 197 16.93 -8.23 -13.19
N LEU A 198 17.57 -8.69 -12.11
CA LEU A 198 17.00 -8.50 -10.77
C LEU A 198 17.22 -7.06 -10.33
N PRO A 199 16.19 -6.43 -9.70
CA PRO A 199 16.29 -5.08 -9.16
C PRO A 199 17.20 -5.01 -7.94
N GLU A 200 17.54 -3.80 -7.52
CA GLU A 200 18.05 -3.57 -6.18
C GLU A 200 16.93 -3.77 -5.14
N PHE A 201 17.22 -4.49 -4.06
CA PHE A 201 16.24 -4.83 -3.03
C PHE A 201 16.51 -4.08 -1.74
N TYR A 202 15.47 -3.38 -1.28
CA TYR A 202 15.41 -2.71 0.01
C TYR A 202 14.44 -3.45 0.94
N TYR A 203 14.81 -3.56 2.21
CA TYR A 203 13.93 -4.11 3.22
C TYR A 203 13.68 -3.10 4.34
N ILE A 204 12.41 -2.91 4.68
CA ILE A 204 11.99 -2.05 5.78
C ILE A 204 10.93 -2.76 6.64
N LYS A 205 11.00 -2.55 7.96
CA LYS A 205 10.01 -3.14 8.87
C LYS A 205 8.67 -2.41 8.84
N GLU A 206 8.72 -1.11 8.62
CA GLU A 206 7.57 -0.22 8.72
C GLU A 206 7.64 0.87 7.66
N ALA A 207 6.50 1.14 7.01
CA ALA A 207 6.39 2.08 5.90
C ALA A 207 5.87 3.47 6.31
N SER A 208 5.60 3.72 7.60
CA SER A 208 4.89 4.93 8.05
C SER A 208 5.55 6.23 7.63
N SER A 209 6.89 6.30 7.70
CA SER A 209 7.63 7.51 7.28
C SER A 209 7.48 7.78 5.78
N TYR A 210 7.61 6.73 4.96
CA TYR A 210 7.42 6.85 3.51
C TYR A 210 5.97 7.16 3.15
N MET A 211 4.99 6.55 3.82
CA MET A 211 3.57 6.90 3.62
C MET A 211 3.31 8.37 3.95
N LEU A 212 3.87 8.87 5.06
CA LEU A 212 3.70 10.26 5.48
C LEU A 212 4.33 11.24 4.49
N SER A 213 5.60 11.05 4.12
CA SER A 213 6.26 11.92 3.14
C SER A 213 5.59 11.87 1.77
N GLY A 214 5.16 10.68 1.33
CA GLY A 214 4.48 10.50 0.05
C GLY A 214 3.09 11.14 0.01
N ILE A 215 2.25 10.95 1.03
CA ILE A 215 0.93 11.60 1.06
C ILE A 215 1.05 13.12 1.18
N THR A 216 2.04 13.61 1.92
CA THR A 216 2.32 15.05 2.01
C THR A 216 2.69 15.62 0.64
N LYS A 217 3.62 14.96 -0.09
CA LYS A 217 3.99 15.39 -1.46
C LYS A 217 2.79 15.42 -2.39
N LEU A 218 1.97 14.36 -2.37
CA LEU A 218 0.78 14.25 -3.21
C LEU A 218 -0.27 15.32 -2.89
N CYS A 219 -0.46 15.69 -1.62
CA CYS A 219 -1.33 16.80 -1.23
C CYS A 219 -0.80 18.14 -1.74
N VAL A 220 0.50 18.39 -1.63
CA VAL A 220 1.12 19.63 -2.15
C VAL A 220 0.95 19.71 -3.67
N ASP A 221 1.22 18.63 -4.39
CA ASP A 221 1.03 18.61 -5.85
C ASP A 221 -0.41 18.87 -6.26
N PHE A 222 -1.37 18.29 -5.54
CA PHE A 222 -2.79 18.50 -5.78
C PHE A 222 -3.19 19.98 -5.61
N ILE A 223 -2.70 20.64 -4.56
CA ILE A 223 -2.98 22.08 -4.31
C ILE A 223 -2.32 22.95 -5.40
N GLU A 224 -1.14 22.59 -5.90
CA GLU A 224 -0.42 23.36 -6.93
C GLU A 224 -1.03 23.22 -8.35
N GLU A 225 -1.81 22.15 -8.60
CA GLU A 225 -2.48 21.90 -9.88
C GLU A 225 -3.88 22.53 -9.99
N GLU A 226 -4.51 22.96 -8.86
CA GLU A 226 -5.77 23.72 -8.83
C GLU A 226 -5.56 25.22 -9.01
#